data_6ffb41e29bdf05e11ebe780b8fd04d59
#
_entry.id   6ffb41e29bdf05e11ebe780b8fd04d59
#
_cell.length_a   1.000
_cell.length_b   1.000
_cell.length_c   1.000
_cell.angle_alpha   90.00
_cell.angle_beta   90.00
_cell.angle_gamma   90.00
#
_symmetry.space_group_name_H-M   'P 1'
#
loop_
_entity.id
_entity.type
_entity.pdbx_description
1 polymer ?
#
loop_
_entity_poly.entity_id
_entity_poly.type
_entity_poly.pdbx_seq_one_letter_code
_entity_poly.pdbx_strand_id
1 'polypeptide(L)'
;KPDMVVLYHSCNDIMASLTPGFKSDYSHARRNLAEEYNKYKTLSKIPYIPLAFYNHAFFPEMVHSLLHAVCRGKTDTNIDFQGEQTYRRNIEHLIHICKANDIKMVLSTFCRYSYEEIKDDPGFHKLHEGISRENVIMSELAEKYSLPLVDSNNLIPREEKYFIDHVHFSPLGMEILAQHISVPIIHHISQLEECSNIQSP
;
A
#
# COMPACT_ATOMS: atom_id res chain seq x y z
N LYS A 1 17.88 -10.97 -10.39
CA LYS A 1 17.55 -9.61 -10.80
C LYS A 1 16.22 -9.66 -11.55
N PRO A 2 15.19 -8.90 -11.19
CA PRO A 2 13.98 -8.82 -12.00
C PRO A 2 14.24 -7.97 -13.25
N ASP A 3 13.46 -8.18 -14.29
CA ASP A 3 13.48 -7.36 -15.50
C ASP A 3 12.61 -6.11 -15.35
N MET A 4 11.54 -6.23 -14.55
CA MET A 4 10.62 -5.13 -14.29
C MET A 4 10.12 -5.16 -12.83
N VAL A 5 9.84 -3.99 -12.29
CA VAL A 5 9.17 -3.76 -11.01
C VAL A 5 7.91 -2.93 -11.24
N VAL A 6 6.79 -3.40 -10.71
CA VAL A 6 5.55 -2.61 -10.62
C VAL A 6 5.37 -2.17 -9.18
N LEU A 7 5.23 -0.87 -8.97
CA LEU A 7 5.03 -0.30 -7.64
C LEU A 7 3.59 0.20 -7.47
N TYR A 8 2.84 -0.51 -6.63
CA TYR A 8 1.52 -0.12 -6.12
C TYR A 8 1.59 0.01 -4.61
N HIS A 9 1.73 1.24 -4.10
CA HIS A 9 2.02 1.47 -2.68
C HIS A 9 1.49 2.83 -2.22
N SER A 10 0.94 2.92 -1.00
CA SER A 10 0.50 4.16 -0.35
C SER A 10 0.13 3.92 1.13
N CYS A 11 -1.04 3.39 1.43
CA CYS A 11 -1.74 3.35 2.71
C CYS A 11 -0.85 3.13 3.95
N ASN A 12 0.14 2.22 3.88
CA ASN A 12 1.01 1.91 5.01
C ASN A 12 1.94 3.07 5.40
N ASP A 13 2.42 3.84 4.43
CA ASP A 13 3.25 5.03 4.70
C ASP A 13 2.42 6.13 5.35
N ILE A 14 1.15 6.29 4.93
CA ILE A 14 0.23 7.25 5.54
C ILE A 14 -0.06 6.88 6.98
N MET A 15 -0.34 5.61 7.26
CA MET A 15 -0.57 5.14 8.64
C MET A 15 0.63 5.41 9.54
N ALA A 16 1.84 5.20 9.04
CA ALA A 16 3.07 5.58 9.75
C ALA A 16 3.17 7.09 9.94
N SER A 17 2.82 7.87 8.91
CA SER A 17 2.90 9.35 8.94
C SER A 17 1.89 9.98 9.90
N LEU A 18 0.76 9.34 10.15
CA LEU A 18 -0.26 9.77 11.10
C LEU A 18 0.02 9.31 12.54
N THR A 19 1.09 8.55 12.77
CA THR A 19 1.47 8.11 14.11
C THR A 19 2.26 9.22 14.82
N PRO A 20 1.95 9.53 16.10
CA PRO A 20 2.66 10.57 16.86
C PRO A 20 4.18 10.34 16.90
N GLY A 21 4.95 11.44 16.88
CA GLY A 21 6.41 11.38 16.93
C GLY A 21 7.06 10.98 15.61
N PHE A 22 6.50 11.42 14.51
CA PHE A 22 6.97 11.11 13.16
C PHE A 22 8.49 11.20 13.01
N LYS A 23 9.07 10.16 12.39
CA LYS A 23 10.47 10.10 11.98
C LYS A 23 10.55 9.65 10.53
N SER A 24 11.40 10.29 9.75
CA SER A 24 11.53 10.05 8.31
C SER A 24 12.08 8.66 7.92
N ASP A 25 12.52 7.86 8.88
CA ASP A 25 12.89 6.45 8.72
C ASP A 25 11.80 5.49 9.17
N TYR A 26 10.62 6.02 9.56
CA TYR A 26 9.47 5.30 10.11
C TYR A 26 9.76 4.46 11.36
N SER A 27 10.89 4.69 12.05
CA SER A 27 11.25 3.92 13.25
C SER A 27 10.24 4.09 14.40
N HIS A 28 9.51 5.23 14.46
CA HIS A 28 8.46 5.49 15.44
C HIS A 28 7.22 4.61 15.25
N ALA A 29 6.94 4.18 14.02
CA ALA A 29 5.79 3.34 13.68
C ALA A 29 6.17 1.86 13.49
N ARG A 30 7.45 1.53 13.59
CA ARG A 30 7.89 0.13 13.50
C ARG A 30 7.30 -0.67 14.65
N ARG A 31 6.58 -1.72 14.31
CA ARG A 31 6.16 -2.71 15.30
C ARG A 31 7.40 -3.27 15.96
N ASN A 32 7.42 -3.26 17.27
CA ASN A 32 8.47 -3.93 18.02
C ASN A 32 8.24 -5.45 17.93
N LEU A 33 8.80 -6.08 16.89
CA LEU A 33 8.68 -7.52 16.65
C LEU A 33 9.07 -8.35 17.88
N ALA A 34 9.98 -7.83 18.72
CA ALA A 34 10.36 -8.49 19.95
C ALA A 34 9.22 -8.44 21.00
N GLU A 35 8.47 -7.35 21.09
CA GLU A 35 7.29 -7.27 21.95
C GLU A 35 6.15 -8.13 21.44
N GLU A 36 5.91 -8.14 20.13
CA GLU A 36 4.91 -9.02 19.52
C GLU A 36 5.29 -10.49 19.73
N TYR A 37 6.54 -10.87 19.47
CA TYR A 37 7.02 -12.23 19.73
C TYR A 37 6.87 -12.63 21.21
N ASN A 38 7.18 -11.72 22.14
CA ASN A 38 6.99 -11.98 23.57
C ASN A 38 5.51 -12.10 23.96
N LYS A 39 4.61 -11.33 23.33
CA LYS A 39 3.16 -11.51 23.48
C LYS A 39 2.72 -12.89 22.98
N TYR A 40 3.16 -13.31 21.79
CA TYR A 40 2.89 -14.64 21.24
C TYR A 40 3.45 -15.75 22.16
N LYS A 41 4.68 -15.57 22.64
CA LYS A 41 5.32 -16.52 23.57
C LYS A 41 4.59 -16.61 24.92
N THR A 42 3.98 -15.53 25.38
CA THR A 42 3.17 -15.50 26.60
C THR A 42 1.83 -16.15 26.35
N LEU A 43 1.18 -15.88 25.22
CA LEU A 43 -0.09 -16.52 24.81
C LEU A 43 0.07 -18.03 24.54
N SER A 44 1.21 -18.45 23.98
CA SER A 44 1.50 -19.88 23.75
C SER A 44 1.72 -20.69 25.04
N LYS A 45 1.88 -20.03 26.17
CA LYS A 45 1.96 -20.67 27.50
C LYS A 45 0.58 -20.91 28.12
N ILE A 46 -0.49 -20.39 27.52
CA ILE A 46 -1.87 -20.71 27.92
C ILE A 46 -2.20 -22.07 27.29
N PRO A 47 -2.31 -23.15 28.08
CA PRO A 47 -2.58 -24.44 27.51
C PRO A 47 -3.98 -24.47 26.88
N TYR A 48 -4.04 -24.87 25.63
CA TYR A 48 -5.26 -25.20 24.89
C TYR A 48 -6.22 -24.06 24.52
N ILE A 49 -5.77 -23.15 23.69
CA ILE A 49 -6.67 -22.61 22.67
C ILE A 49 -6.21 -23.24 21.34
N PRO A 50 -6.96 -24.16 20.73
CA PRO A 50 -6.56 -24.74 19.44
C PRO A 50 -6.40 -23.63 18.41
N LEU A 51 -5.33 -23.68 17.61
CA LEU A 51 -5.07 -22.75 16.49
C LEU A 51 -6.29 -22.67 15.52
N ALA A 52 -7.14 -23.71 15.51
CA ALA A 52 -8.41 -23.75 14.81
C ALA A 52 -9.42 -22.70 15.31
N PHE A 53 -9.36 -22.27 16.58
CA PHE A 53 -10.20 -21.19 17.10
C PHE A 53 -9.72 -19.81 16.67
N TYR A 54 -8.46 -19.69 16.27
CA TYR A 54 -7.88 -18.44 15.77
C TYR A 54 -8.31 -18.13 14.33
N ASN A 55 -8.68 -19.16 13.56
CA ASN A 55 -9.03 -19.02 12.14
C ASN A 55 -10.54 -18.99 11.86
N HIS A 56 -11.40 -19.19 12.86
CA HIS A 56 -12.85 -19.20 12.66
C HIS A 56 -13.59 -18.20 13.56
N ALA A 57 -13.98 -17.14 12.98
CA ALA A 57 -15.29 -16.49 12.99
C ALA A 57 -15.67 -15.53 14.12
N PHE A 58 -15.06 -15.46 15.30
CA PHE A 58 -15.54 -14.51 16.33
C PHE A 58 -14.45 -13.69 17.02
N PHE A 59 -13.25 -14.18 17.01
CA PHE A 59 -12.12 -13.56 17.69
C PHE A 59 -11.43 -12.42 16.91
N PRO A 60 -11.34 -12.47 15.57
CA PRO A 60 -10.69 -11.39 14.82
C PRO A 60 -11.39 -10.04 14.96
N GLU A 61 -12.72 -10.01 14.90
CA GLU A 61 -13.47 -8.75 14.99
C GLU A 61 -13.47 -8.18 16.40
N MET A 62 -13.59 -9.01 17.43
CA MET A 62 -13.56 -8.56 18.83
C MET A 62 -12.15 -8.16 19.26
N VAL A 63 -11.11 -8.88 18.84
CA VAL A 63 -9.71 -8.51 19.11
C VAL A 63 -9.29 -7.30 18.27
N HIS A 64 -9.75 -7.19 17.03
CA HIS A 64 -9.53 -6.03 16.19
C HIS A 64 -10.24 -4.80 16.78
N SER A 65 -11.48 -4.90 17.24
CA SER A 65 -12.19 -3.81 17.89
C SER A 65 -11.61 -3.46 19.27
N LEU A 66 -11.12 -4.46 20.06
CA LEU A 66 -10.41 -4.19 21.32
C LEU A 66 -9.03 -3.59 21.08
N LEU A 67 -8.27 -4.07 20.09
CA LEU A 67 -7.00 -3.48 19.70
C LEU A 67 -7.20 -2.08 19.11
N HIS A 68 -8.25 -1.88 18.30
CA HIS A 68 -8.66 -0.55 17.83
C HIS A 68 -9.10 0.37 18.99
N ALA A 69 -9.81 -0.15 19.98
CA ALA A 69 -10.21 0.65 21.17
C ALA A 69 -9.02 0.96 22.09
N VAL A 70 -8.05 0.06 22.21
CA VAL A 70 -6.83 0.24 23.03
C VAL A 70 -5.78 1.05 22.27
N CYS A 71 -5.69 0.92 20.95
CA CYS A 71 -4.83 1.75 20.08
C CYS A 71 -5.45 3.12 19.74
N ARG A 72 -6.73 3.35 20.05
CA ARG A 72 -7.32 4.68 20.13
C ARG A 72 -6.80 5.48 21.34
N GLY A 73 -5.51 5.47 21.59
CA GLY A 73 -4.85 6.60 22.22
C GLY A 73 -5.22 7.79 21.36
N LYS A 74 -5.88 8.81 21.96
CA LYS A 74 -6.38 10.04 21.34
C LYS A 74 -5.59 10.35 20.07
N THR A 75 -6.17 10.03 18.91
CA THR A 75 -5.65 10.51 17.64
C THR A 75 -5.70 12.02 17.76
N ASP A 76 -4.55 12.63 17.93
CA ASP A 76 -4.43 14.08 17.92
C ASP A 76 -4.89 14.50 16.53
N THR A 77 -6.12 15.02 16.45
CA THR A 77 -6.77 15.42 15.19
C THR A 77 -6.03 16.57 14.50
N ASN A 78 -4.97 17.09 15.12
CA ASN A 78 -4.13 18.17 14.63
C ASN A 78 -2.79 17.72 14.02
N ILE A 79 -2.54 16.40 13.84
CA ILE A 79 -1.30 15.97 13.21
C ILE A 79 -1.41 16.25 11.71
N ASP A 80 -0.60 17.20 11.28
CA ASP A 80 -0.40 17.50 9.87
C ASP A 80 0.32 16.31 9.19
N PHE A 81 -0.05 15.97 7.96
CA PHE A 81 0.55 14.87 7.22
C PHE A 81 2.02 15.20 6.89
N GLN A 82 2.94 14.69 7.70
CA GLN A 82 4.37 14.98 7.58
C GLN A 82 5.11 14.01 6.64
N GLY A 83 4.42 13.02 6.09
CA GLY A 83 5.02 11.91 5.35
C GLY A 83 5.41 12.19 3.91
N GLU A 84 4.90 13.24 3.26
CA GLU A 84 5.04 13.48 1.82
C GLU A 84 6.48 13.48 1.32
N GLN A 85 7.36 14.22 1.99
CA GLN A 85 8.78 14.29 1.61
C GLN A 85 9.48 12.95 1.77
N THR A 86 9.11 12.21 2.83
CA THR A 86 9.65 10.87 3.08
C THR A 86 9.19 9.87 2.04
N TYR A 87 7.89 9.87 1.72
CA TYR A 87 7.32 9.04 0.67
C TYR A 87 8.00 9.33 -0.68
N ARG A 88 8.04 10.60 -1.10
CA ARG A 88 8.72 11.03 -2.32
C ARG A 88 10.16 10.53 -2.39
N ARG A 89 10.94 10.79 -1.36
CA ARG A 89 12.34 10.35 -1.27
C ARG A 89 12.46 8.83 -1.41
N ASN A 90 11.62 8.07 -0.73
CA ASN A 90 11.66 6.61 -0.75
C ASN A 90 11.35 6.06 -2.14
N ILE A 91 10.33 6.60 -2.83
CA ILE A 91 10.01 6.23 -4.20
C ILE A 91 11.15 6.62 -5.15
N GLU A 92 11.71 7.82 -5.02
CA GLU A 92 12.87 8.24 -5.83
C GLU A 92 14.07 7.31 -5.64
N HIS A 93 14.35 6.87 -4.41
CA HIS A 93 15.42 5.89 -4.15
C HIS A 93 15.16 4.58 -4.89
N LEU A 94 13.92 4.07 -4.88
CA LEU A 94 13.56 2.86 -5.63
C LEU A 94 13.74 3.05 -7.13
N ILE A 95 13.33 4.20 -7.68
CA ILE A 95 13.55 4.56 -9.08
C ILE A 95 15.04 4.54 -9.43
N HIS A 96 15.88 5.17 -8.61
CA HIS A 96 17.32 5.20 -8.83
C HIS A 96 17.97 3.82 -8.74
N ILE A 97 17.54 2.98 -7.79
CA ILE A 97 18.00 1.58 -7.68
C ILE A 97 17.62 0.79 -8.93
N CYS A 98 16.37 0.89 -9.39
CA CYS A 98 15.92 0.23 -10.61
C CYS A 98 16.74 0.70 -11.81
N LYS A 99 16.89 2.01 -12.00
CA LYS A 99 17.66 2.61 -13.10
C LYS A 99 19.13 2.16 -13.09
N ALA A 100 19.78 2.16 -11.93
CA ALA A 100 21.18 1.75 -11.78
C ALA A 100 21.41 0.26 -12.09
N ASN A 101 20.36 -0.55 -12.10
CA ASN A 101 20.40 -1.98 -12.36
C ASN A 101 19.72 -2.38 -13.67
N ASP A 102 19.40 -1.45 -14.57
CA ASP A 102 18.64 -1.72 -15.80
C ASP A 102 17.35 -2.51 -15.55
N ILE A 103 16.63 -2.16 -14.49
CA ILE A 103 15.32 -2.70 -14.15
C ILE A 103 14.27 -1.71 -14.62
N LYS A 104 13.34 -2.15 -15.44
CA LYS A 104 12.19 -1.31 -15.82
C LYS A 104 11.28 -1.10 -14.64
N MET A 105 10.67 0.09 -14.54
CA MET A 105 9.76 0.39 -13.45
C MET A 105 8.45 0.96 -13.99
N VAL A 106 7.34 0.47 -13.43
CA VAL A 106 5.99 0.97 -13.66
C VAL A 106 5.47 1.49 -12.32
N LEU A 107 4.98 2.70 -12.30
CA LEU A 107 4.32 3.27 -11.13
C LEU A 107 2.81 3.11 -11.25
N SER A 108 2.13 2.98 -10.13
CA SER A 108 0.68 2.93 -10.10
C SER A 108 0.13 3.79 -8.97
N THR A 109 -0.91 4.58 -9.27
CA THR A 109 -1.65 5.31 -8.24
C THR A 109 -2.45 4.32 -7.39
N PHE A 110 -2.69 4.69 -6.13
CA PHE A 110 -3.40 3.84 -5.17
C PHE A 110 -4.90 4.14 -5.20
N CYS A 111 -5.71 3.11 -5.41
CA CYS A 111 -7.17 3.21 -5.42
C CYS A 111 -7.74 2.92 -4.02
N ARG A 112 -8.82 3.59 -3.67
CA ARG A 112 -9.56 3.44 -2.41
C ARG A 112 -11.05 3.51 -2.60
N TYR A 113 -11.78 2.94 -1.67
CA TYR A 113 -13.23 3.01 -1.59
C TYR A 113 -13.68 3.67 -0.28
N SER A 114 -14.76 4.44 -0.32
CA SER A 114 -15.35 5.06 0.86
C SER A 114 -16.72 4.46 1.11
N TYR A 115 -16.84 3.66 2.16
CA TYR A 115 -18.14 3.18 2.63
C TYR A 115 -18.93 4.32 3.29
N GLU A 116 -20.25 4.30 3.14
CA GLU A 116 -21.12 5.31 3.72
C GLU A 116 -20.99 5.40 5.25
N GLU A 117 -20.79 4.25 5.93
CA GLU A 117 -20.70 4.16 7.38
C GLU A 117 -19.44 4.84 7.95
N ILE A 118 -18.41 5.04 7.14
CA ILE A 118 -17.13 5.60 7.59
C ILE A 118 -16.80 6.95 6.94
N LYS A 119 -17.68 7.45 6.07
CA LYS A 119 -17.40 8.69 5.33
C LYS A 119 -17.17 9.91 6.22
N ASP A 120 -17.79 9.92 7.41
CA ASP A 120 -17.70 11.01 8.36
C ASP A 120 -16.64 10.78 9.46
N ASP A 121 -15.89 9.68 9.42
CA ASP A 121 -14.81 9.43 10.38
C ASP A 121 -13.58 10.30 10.06
N PRO A 122 -13.12 11.16 11.00
CA PRO A 122 -11.98 12.04 10.77
C PRO A 122 -10.67 11.31 10.44
N GLY A 123 -10.48 10.09 10.95
CA GLY A 123 -9.31 9.26 10.65
C GLY A 123 -9.30 8.81 9.19
N PHE A 124 -10.47 8.44 8.65
CA PHE A 124 -10.63 8.11 7.24
C PHE A 124 -10.43 9.33 6.33
N HIS A 125 -10.89 10.50 6.73
CA HIS A 125 -10.62 11.72 5.96
C HIS A 125 -9.12 11.97 5.81
N LYS A 126 -8.36 11.86 6.88
CA LYS A 126 -6.90 12.02 6.85
C LYS A 126 -6.21 10.96 6.02
N LEU A 127 -6.62 9.69 6.15
CA LEU A 127 -6.11 8.60 5.32
C LEU A 127 -6.38 8.86 3.83
N HIS A 128 -7.60 9.26 3.50
CA HIS A 128 -8.00 9.55 2.13
C HIS A 128 -7.28 10.77 1.54
N GLU A 129 -7.08 11.81 2.35
CA GLU A 129 -6.28 12.97 1.96
C GLU A 129 -4.82 12.55 1.70
N GLY A 130 -4.22 11.78 2.60
CA GLY A 130 -2.88 11.25 2.44
C GLY A 130 -2.72 10.44 1.15
N ILE A 131 -3.64 9.50 0.86
CA ILE A 131 -3.64 8.73 -0.40
C ILE A 131 -3.71 9.67 -1.61
N SER A 132 -4.54 10.70 -1.57
CA SER A 132 -4.67 11.65 -2.68
C SER A 132 -3.37 12.41 -2.92
N ARG A 133 -2.69 12.85 -1.86
CA ARG A 133 -1.39 13.54 -1.94
C ARG A 133 -0.29 12.62 -2.46
N GLU A 134 -0.23 11.37 -2.00
CA GLU A 134 0.74 10.38 -2.48
C GLU A 134 0.50 10.00 -3.94
N ASN A 135 -0.76 9.94 -4.39
CA ASN A 135 -1.08 9.74 -5.82
C ASN A 135 -0.57 10.88 -6.70
N VAL A 136 -0.65 12.13 -6.22
CA VAL A 136 -0.04 13.28 -6.91
C VAL A 136 1.47 13.09 -7.01
N ILE A 137 2.13 12.69 -5.92
CA ILE A 137 3.58 12.43 -5.91
C ILE A 137 3.94 11.32 -6.91
N MET A 138 3.17 10.23 -6.97
CA MET A 138 3.39 9.14 -7.93
C MET A 138 3.30 9.64 -9.37
N SER A 139 2.32 10.49 -9.68
CA SER A 139 2.14 11.07 -11.01
C SER A 139 3.29 12.02 -11.38
N GLU A 140 3.69 12.88 -10.47
CA GLU A 140 4.83 13.80 -10.66
C GLU A 140 6.15 13.04 -10.86
N LEU A 141 6.37 11.96 -10.12
CA LEU A 141 7.57 11.14 -10.27
C LEU A 141 7.56 10.35 -11.58
N ALA A 142 6.41 9.83 -11.99
CA ALA A 142 6.27 9.18 -13.29
C ALA A 142 6.62 10.15 -14.43
N GLU A 143 6.11 11.36 -14.39
CA GLU A 143 6.44 12.41 -15.37
C GLU A 143 7.92 12.79 -15.31
N LYS A 144 8.44 13.12 -14.13
CA LYS A 144 9.85 13.54 -13.92
C LYS A 144 10.87 12.54 -14.46
N TYR A 145 10.58 11.25 -14.27
CA TYR A 145 11.51 10.18 -14.65
C TYR A 145 11.11 9.46 -15.94
N SER A 146 10.07 9.94 -16.64
CA SER A 146 9.51 9.35 -17.86
C SER A 146 9.18 7.87 -17.69
N LEU A 147 8.52 7.53 -16.59
CA LEU A 147 8.10 6.16 -16.26
C LEU A 147 6.64 5.93 -16.65
N PRO A 148 6.27 4.71 -17.09
CA PRO A 148 4.88 4.34 -17.26
C PRO A 148 4.11 4.50 -15.93
N LEU A 149 2.92 5.12 -16.00
CA LEU A 149 1.99 5.27 -14.89
C LEU A 149 0.69 4.53 -15.20
N VAL A 150 0.27 3.66 -14.29
CA VAL A 150 -1.08 3.09 -14.28
C VAL A 150 -1.92 3.89 -13.30
N ASP A 151 -2.88 4.66 -13.80
CA ASP A 151 -3.75 5.48 -12.94
C ASP A 151 -4.89 4.64 -12.35
N SER A 152 -4.52 3.67 -11.49
CA SER A 152 -5.48 2.75 -10.86
C SER A 152 -6.54 3.47 -10.04
N ASN A 153 -6.23 4.66 -9.49
CA ASN A 153 -7.20 5.46 -8.76
C ASN A 153 -8.40 5.89 -9.61
N ASN A 154 -8.18 6.14 -10.90
CA ASN A 154 -9.24 6.55 -11.82
C ASN A 154 -9.76 5.40 -12.70
N LEU A 155 -8.95 4.36 -12.90
CA LEU A 155 -9.31 3.22 -13.75
C LEU A 155 -10.20 2.19 -13.05
N ILE A 156 -10.07 2.05 -11.73
CA ILE A 156 -10.86 1.07 -10.97
C ILE A 156 -12.16 1.72 -10.49
N PRO A 157 -13.35 1.18 -10.85
CA PRO A 157 -14.62 1.74 -10.39
C PRO A 157 -14.73 1.70 -8.86
N ARG A 158 -15.24 2.78 -8.28
CA ARG A 158 -15.42 2.91 -6.82
C ARG A 158 -16.77 2.32 -6.38
N GLU A 159 -16.93 1.02 -6.58
CA GLU A 159 -18.11 0.26 -6.20
C GLU A 159 -17.71 -0.81 -5.16
N GLU A 160 -18.57 -1.05 -4.18
CA GLU A 160 -18.35 -1.99 -3.09
C GLU A 160 -17.90 -3.38 -3.56
N LYS A 161 -18.47 -3.90 -4.64
CA LYS A 161 -18.13 -5.22 -5.19
C LYS A 161 -16.65 -5.41 -5.55
N TYR A 162 -15.92 -4.31 -5.78
CA TYR A 162 -14.49 -4.35 -6.12
C TYR A 162 -13.57 -4.28 -4.90
N PHE A 163 -14.14 -4.11 -3.69
CA PHE A 163 -13.37 -3.93 -2.46
C PHE A 163 -13.86 -4.88 -1.36
N ILE A 164 -12.95 -5.31 -0.49
CA ILE A 164 -13.23 -6.04 0.75
C ILE A 164 -13.40 -5.03 1.89
N ASP A 165 -12.58 -3.98 1.86
CA ASP A 165 -12.63 -2.83 2.74
C ASP A 165 -12.19 -1.57 1.96
N HIS A 166 -11.93 -0.47 2.66
CA HIS A 166 -11.62 0.82 2.02
C HIS A 166 -10.30 0.87 1.21
N VAL A 167 -9.41 -0.13 1.35
CA VAL A 167 -8.10 -0.16 0.64
C VAL A 167 -7.77 -1.52 0.02
N HIS A 168 -8.43 -2.60 0.43
CA HIS A 168 -8.16 -3.93 -0.09
C HIS A 168 -9.19 -4.33 -1.13
N PHE A 169 -8.71 -4.84 -2.26
CA PHE A 169 -9.56 -5.29 -3.34
C PHE A 169 -10.20 -6.65 -3.07
N SER A 170 -11.43 -6.81 -3.54
CA SER A 170 -12.04 -8.11 -3.76
C SER A 170 -11.34 -8.87 -4.90
N PRO A 171 -11.60 -10.17 -5.10
CA PRO A 171 -11.08 -10.90 -6.27
C PRO A 171 -11.40 -10.20 -7.59
N LEU A 172 -12.60 -9.62 -7.72
CA LEU A 172 -13.04 -8.89 -8.92
C LEU A 172 -12.25 -7.57 -9.09
N GLY A 173 -11.99 -6.85 -8.00
CA GLY A 173 -11.15 -5.64 -8.02
C GLY A 173 -9.70 -5.94 -8.39
N MET A 174 -9.17 -7.06 -7.88
CA MET A 174 -7.82 -7.52 -8.23
C MET A 174 -7.70 -7.91 -9.71
N GLU A 175 -8.76 -8.48 -10.30
CA GLU A 175 -8.79 -8.81 -11.73
C GLU A 175 -8.70 -7.53 -12.58
N ILE A 176 -9.47 -6.49 -12.25
CA ILE A 176 -9.40 -5.21 -12.95
C ILE A 176 -8.02 -4.56 -12.79
N LEU A 177 -7.47 -4.55 -11.58
CA LEU A 177 -6.11 -4.03 -11.34
C LEU A 177 -5.08 -4.77 -12.18
N ALA A 178 -5.14 -6.10 -12.24
CA ALA A 178 -4.24 -6.92 -13.03
C ALA A 178 -4.36 -6.63 -14.53
N GLN A 179 -5.57 -6.45 -15.06
CA GLN A 179 -5.80 -6.08 -16.46
C GLN A 179 -5.10 -4.75 -16.80
N HIS A 180 -5.23 -3.73 -15.96
CA HIS A 180 -4.59 -2.43 -16.20
C HIS A 180 -3.07 -2.48 -16.06
N ILE A 181 -2.55 -3.19 -15.05
CA ILE A 181 -1.10 -3.35 -14.84
C ILE A 181 -0.47 -4.17 -15.97
N SER A 182 -1.19 -5.13 -16.56
CA SER A 182 -0.64 -5.95 -17.66
C SER A 182 -0.32 -5.14 -18.91
N VAL A 183 -1.00 -4.03 -19.16
CA VAL A 183 -0.79 -3.21 -20.38
C VAL A 183 0.66 -2.74 -20.55
N PRO A 184 1.28 -2.02 -19.59
CA PRO A 184 2.67 -1.60 -19.73
C PRO A 184 3.65 -2.78 -19.73
N ILE A 185 3.30 -3.89 -19.08
CA ILE A 185 4.13 -5.12 -19.07
C ILE A 185 4.16 -5.74 -20.46
N ILE A 186 3.00 -5.94 -21.09
CA ILE A 186 2.90 -6.50 -22.44
C ILE A 186 3.61 -5.60 -23.44
N HIS A 187 3.43 -4.29 -23.35
CA HIS A 187 4.13 -3.34 -24.22
C HIS A 187 5.65 -3.47 -24.11
N HIS A 188 6.19 -3.64 -22.90
CA HIS A 188 7.62 -3.84 -22.70
C HIS A 188 8.11 -5.17 -23.30
N ILE A 189 7.35 -6.26 -23.12
CA ILE A 189 7.70 -7.58 -23.69
C ILE A 189 7.75 -7.50 -25.21
N SER A 190 6.76 -6.89 -25.84
CA SER A 190 6.72 -6.71 -27.31
C SER A 190 7.93 -5.93 -27.83
N GLN A 191 8.38 -4.90 -27.13
CA GLN A 191 9.59 -4.16 -27.50
C GLN A 191 10.86 -5.02 -27.45
N LEU A 192 10.97 -5.92 -26.46
CA LEU A 192 12.12 -6.84 -26.36
C LEU A 192 12.13 -7.85 -27.50
N GLU A 193 10.97 -8.37 -27.90
CA GLU A 193 10.84 -9.31 -29.02
C GLU A 193 11.22 -8.64 -30.38
N GLU A 194 10.78 -7.40 -30.60
CA GLU A 194 11.15 -6.64 -31.80
C GLU A 194 12.67 -6.42 -31.88
N CYS A 195 13.31 -6.03 -30.76
CA CYS A 195 14.75 -5.86 -30.70
C CYS A 195 15.53 -7.15 -30.97
N SER A 196 15.03 -8.30 -30.48
CA SER A 196 15.68 -9.60 -30.68
C SER A 196 15.58 -10.07 -32.14
N ASN A 197 14.48 -9.79 -32.82
CA ASN A 197 14.26 -10.15 -34.23
C ASN A 197 15.12 -9.33 -35.20
N ILE A 198 15.51 -8.09 -34.85
CA ILE A 198 16.38 -7.24 -35.67
C ILE A 198 17.85 -7.68 -35.59
N GLN A 199 18.23 -8.35 -34.51
CA GLN A 199 19.62 -8.81 -34.28
C GLN A 199 19.90 -10.22 -34.82
N SER A 200 18.93 -10.91 -35.38
CA SER A 200 19.11 -12.21 -36.02
C SER A 200 19.46 -11.97 -37.50
N PRO A 201 20.68 -12.29 -37.92
CA PRO A 201 21.13 -12.12 -39.31
C PRO A 201 20.43 -13.09 -40.28
#